data_139a5786bf40a21caeaa162acbbfdb61
#
_entry.id   139a5786bf40a21caeaa162acbbfdb61
#
_cell.length_a   1.000
_cell.length_b   1.000
_cell.length_c   1.000
_cell.angle_alpha   90.00
_cell.angle_beta   90.00
_cell.angle_gamma   90.00
#
_symmetry.space_group_name_H-M   'P 1'
#
loop_
_entity.id
_entity.type
_entity.pdbx_description
1 polymer ?
#
loop_
_entity_poly.entity_id
_entity_poly.type
_entity_poly.pdbx_seq_one_letter_code
_entity_poly.pdbx_strand_id
1 'polypeptide(L)'
;MSKLQDVIVQEMKVKKRIDSAEEIMELKQFIKNYVQSHSFIKSLVLGISGGQDSTLVGKLVQMSVNELREEGIDCTFIAVKLPYGVQKDADEVEQALRFIEPDEIVTVNIKPAVDQSVESLKEAGIVLTDFQKGNEKARERMKVQFSIASNRQGIVVGTDHSAENITGFYTKYGDGAVDIAPIFGLNKRQGRQLLAYLGAPKELYEKTPTADLEDDKPQLPDEDALGVTYEAIDNYLEGKPVTPEEQKAIENHYIRNAHKRELAYTRYTWPKS
;
A
#
# COMPACT_ATOMS: atom_id res chain seq x y z
N MET A 1 -26.03 7.32 -10.10
CA MET A 1 -24.84 6.44 -10.22
C MET A 1 -24.99 5.57 -11.47
N SER A 2 -23.91 5.27 -12.18
CA SER A 2 -23.94 4.28 -13.26
C SER A 2 -24.03 2.86 -12.68
N LYS A 3 -24.52 1.89 -13.47
CA LYS A 3 -24.49 0.48 -13.03
C LYS A 3 -23.08 -0.01 -12.68
N LEU A 4 -22.06 0.52 -13.38
CA LEU A 4 -20.67 0.16 -13.13
C LEU A 4 -20.17 0.77 -11.81
N GLN A 5 -20.55 2.01 -11.50
CA GLN A 5 -20.24 2.63 -10.21
C GLN A 5 -20.79 1.82 -9.03
N ASP A 6 -22.02 1.32 -9.14
CA ASP A 6 -22.62 0.50 -8.09
C ASP A 6 -21.82 -0.78 -7.85
N VAL A 7 -21.35 -1.44 -8.92
CA VAL A 7 -20.49 -2.63 -8.83
C VAL A 7 -19.14 -2.28 -8.16
N ILE A 8 -18.49 -1.23 -8.63
CA ILE A 8 -17.18 -0.80 -8.12
C ILE A 8 -17.26 -0.45 -6.62
N VAL A 9 -18.26 0.35 -6.22
CA VAL A 9 -18.44 0.73 -4.80
C VAL A 9 -18.66 -0.50 -3.92
N GLN A 10 -19.42 -1.49 -4.41
CA GLN A 10 -19.61 -2.75 -3.69
C GLN A 10 -18.32 -3.57 -3.56
N GLU A 11 -17.48 -3.60 -4.60
CA GLU A 11 -16.19 -4.31 -4.57
C GLU A 11 -15.16 -3.62 -3.69
N MET A 12 -15.08 -2.29 -3.76
CA MET A 12 -14.09 -1.49 -3.04
C MET A 12 -14.40 -1.33 -1.54
N LYS A 13 -15.63 -1.65 -1.08
CA LYS A 13 -16.02 -1.69 0.33
C LYS A 13 -15.89 -0.37 1.10
N VAL A 14 -15.74 0.77 0.44
CA VAL A 14 -15.58 2.06 1.13
C VAL A 14 -16.88 2.45 1.84
N LYS A 15 -16.78 2.69 3.14
CA LYS A 15 -17.88 3.24 3.94
C LYS A 15 -18.09 4.71 3.57
N LYS A 16 -19.35 5.17 3.44
CA LYS A 16 -19.64 6.58 3.14
C LYS A 16 -19.18 7.55 4.23
N ARG A 17 -19.12 7.09 5.45
CA ARG A 17 -18.60 7.79 6.64
C ARG A 17 -18.03 6.77 7.59
N ILE A 18 -17.00 7.14 8.32
CA ILE A 18 -16.39 6.34 9.38
C ILE A 18 -16.40 7.12 10.68
N ASP A 19 -16.59 6.41 11.79
CA ASP A 19 -16.15 6.86 13.10
C ASP A 19 -14.70 6.41 13.28
N SER A 20 -13.80 7.34 13.61
CA SER A 20 -12.36 7.04 13.65
C SER A 20 -11.99 6.02 14.74
N ALA A 21 -12.65 6.07 15.89
CA ALA A 21 -12.36 5.14 16.98
C ALA A 21 -12.82 3.72 16.64
N GLU A 22 -14.05 3.60 16.11
CA GLU A 22 -14.62 2.31 15.69
C GLU A 22 -13.81 1.71 14.54
N GLU A 23 -13.46 2.52 13.54
CA GLU A 23 -12.69 2.05 12.38
C GLU A 23 -11.31 1.52 12.79
N ILE A 24 -10.57 2.27 13.62
CA ILE A 24 -9.27 1.83 14.14
C ILE A 24 -9.41 0.52 14.93
N MET A 25 -10.45 0.37 15.71
CA MET A 25 -10.72 -0.87 16.45
C MET A 25 -10.98 -2.04 15.49
N GLU A 26 -11.80 -1.86 14.46
CA GLU A 26 -12.07 -2.89 13.45
C GLU A 26 -10.81 -3.30 12.69
N LEU A 27 -9.98 -2.33 12.26
CA LEU A 27 -8.74 -2.58 11.54
C LEU A 27 -7.71 -3.35 12.39
N LYS A 28 -7.53 -2.96 13.65
CA LYS A 28 -6.68 -3.69 14.59
C LYS A 28 -7.21 -5.10 14.85
N GLN A 29 -8.52 -5.22 15.04
CA GLN A 29 -9.13 -6.53 15.29
C GLN A 29 -8.94 -7.47 14.09
N PHE A 30 -9.01 -6.97 12.87
CA PHE A 30 -8.68 -7.75 11.68
C PHE A 30 -7.24 -8.29 11.73
N ILE A 31 -6.25 -7.43 12.03
CA ILE A 31 -4.84 -7.83 12.14
C ILE A 31 -4.68 -8.89 13.24
N LYS A 32 -5.24 -8.65 14.42
CA LYS A 32 -5.16 -9.57 15.57
C LYS A 32 -5.79 -10.92 15.25
N ASN A 33 -6.99 -10.94 14.68
CA ASN A 33 -7.70 -12.18 14.33
C ASN A 33 -6.89 -13.02 13.33
N TYR A 34 -6.24 -12.35 12.36
CA TYR A 34 -5.40 -13.04 11.38
C TYR A 34 -4.20 -13.71 12.05
N VAL A 35 -3.48 -13.00 12.93
CA VAL A 35 -2.35 -13.56 13.69
C VAL A 35 -2.82 -14.70 14.60
N GLN A 36 -3.92 -14.52 15.33
CA GLN A 36 -4.46 -15.53 16.25
C GLN A 36 -4.88 -16.82 15.53
N SER A 37 -5.39 -16.70 14.30
CA SER A 37 -5.81 -17.86 13.50
C SER A 37 -4.66 -18.62 12.84
N HIS A 38 -3.42 -18.10 12.91
CA HIS A 38 -2.24 -18.67 12.27
C HIS A 38 -1.06 -18.76 13.25
N SER A 39 -1.00 -19.84 14.04
CA SER A 39 -0.02 -20.00 15.14
C SER A 39 1.45 -19.93 14.73
N PHE A 40 1.76 -20.08 13.42
CA PHE A 40 3.11 -19.97 12.89
C PHE A 40 3.59 -18.51 12.79
N ILE A 41 2.68 -17.51 12.82
CA ILE A 41 3.04 -16.10 12.68
C ILE A 41 3.67 -15.61 13.98
N LYS A 42 4.93 -15.15 13.89
CA LYS A 42 5.72 -14.56 14.96
C LYS A 42 6.14 -13.13 14.67
N SER A 43 5.97 -12.66 13.44
CA SER A 43 6.27 -11.28 13.09
C SER A 43 5.35 -10.75 11.99
N LEU A 44 5.18 -9.43 12.01
CA LEU A 44 4.51 -8.66 10.96
C LEU A 44 5.57 -7.74 10.33
N VAL A 45 5.72 -7.80 9.02
CA VAL A 45 6.76 -7.07 8.27
C VAL A 45 6.09 -6.05 7.37
N LEU A 46 6.54 -4.79 7.43
CA LEU A 46 5.99 -3.70 6.63
C LEU A 46 7.09 -2.76 6.16
N GLY A 47 7.09 -2.43 4.87
CA GLY A 47 7.91 -1.38 4.29
C GLY A 47 7.39 0.01 4.67
N ILE A 48 8.27 0.86 5.24
CA ILE A 48 7.92 2.24 5.62
C ILE A 48 8.52 3.21 4.60
N SER A 49 7.63 3.86 3.83
CA SER A 49 8.00 4.84 2.82
C SER A 49 8.02 6.28 3.35
N GLY A 50 7.48 6.54 4.54
CA GLY A 50 7.25 7.88 5.06
C GLY A 50 5.95 8.52 4.54
N GLY A 51 5.22 7.87 3.65
CA GLY A 51 3.92 8.31 3.16
C GLY A 51 2.77 8.00 4.12
N GLN A 52 1.60 8.60 3.83
CA GLN A 52 0.38 8.48 4.63
C GLN A 52 0.04 7.01 4.97
N ASP A 53 0.00 6.15 3.95
CA ASP A 53 -0.58 4.81 4.08
C ASP A 53 0.34 3.89 4.89
N SER A 54 1.64 3.89 4.60
CA SER A 54 2.63 3.11 5.36
C SER A 54 2.73 3.57 6.82
N THR A 55 2.53 4.86 7.08
CA THR A 55 2.50 5.42 8.43
C THR A 55 1.26 4.95 9.19
N LEU A 56 0.08 4.98 8.55
CA LEU A 56 -1.17 4.51 9.15
C LEU A 56 -1.09 3.02 9.46
N VAL A 57 -0.74 2.20 8.46
CA VAL A 57 -0.64 0.74 8.65
C VAL A 57 0.40 0.40 9.70
N GLY A 58 1.58 1.05 9.68
CA GLY A 58 2.61 0.83 10.69
C GLY A 58 2.12 1.09 12.11
N LYS A 59 1.38 2.20 12.33
CA LYS A 59 0.81 2.48 13.66
C LYS A 59 -0.25 1.46 14.07
N LEU A 60 -1.13 1.07 13.16
CA LEU A 60 -2.15 0.04 13.43
C LEU A 60 -1.50 -1.31 13.75
N VAL A 61 -0.47 -1.71 13.02
CA VAL A 61 0.27 -2.95 13.26
C VAL A 61 0.94 -2.93 14.64
N GLN A 62 1.66 -1.84 15.00
CA GLN A 62 2.28 -1.75 16.31
C GLN A 62 1.28 -1.79 17.45
N MET A 63 0.16 -1.08 17.31
CA MET A 63 -0.93 -1.13 18.31
C MET A 63 -1.49 -2.55 18.44
N SER A 64 -1.70 -3.25 17.32
CA SER A 64 -2.21 -4.63 17.31
C SER A 64 -1.23 -5.61 17.97
N VAL A 65 0.07 -5.45 17.70
CA VAL A 65 1.14 -6.28 18.29
C VAL A 65 1.20 -6.06 19.81
N ASN A 66 1.08 -4.83 20.29
CA ASN A 66 1.05 -4.54 21.73
C ASN A 66 -0.14 -5.24 22.42
N GLU A 67 -1.34 -5.16 21.84
CA GLU A 67 -2.53 -5.84 22.37
C GLU A 67 -2.39 -7.38 22.32
N LEU A 68 -1.81 -7.94 21.24
CA LEU A 68 -1.55 -9.38 21.15
C LEU A 68 -0.63 -9.87 22.29
N ARG A 69 0.39 -9.09 22.64
CA ARG A 69 1.30 -9.41 23.76
C ARG A 69 0.61 -9.34 25.10
N GLU A 70 -0.29 -8.38 25.31
CA GLU A 70 -1.12 -8.30 26.52
C GLU A 70 -2.04 -9.54 26.64
N GLU A 71 -2.45 -10.11 25.50
CA GLU A 71 -3.22 -11.35 25.40
C GLU A 71 -2.34 -12.62 25.49
N GLY A 72 -1.02 -12.49 25.69
CA GLY A 72 -0.07 -13.60 25.85
C GLY A 72 0.42 -14.20 24.51
N ILE A 73 0.20 -13.51 23.40
CA ILE A 73 0.64 -13.94 22.06
C ILE A 73 1.94 -13.20 21.71
N ASP A 74 3.02 -13.96 21.55
CA ASP A 74 4.31 -13.42 21.16
C ASP A 74 4.33 -13.08 19.66
N CYS A 75 4.39 -11.79 19.37
CA CYS A 75 4.47 -11.25 18.02
C CYS A 75 5.34 -9.99 18.00
N THR A 76 6.08 -9.77 16.92
CA THR A 76 7.00 -8.64 16.75
C THR A 76 6.66 -7.87 15.49
N PHE A 77 6.64 -6.54 15.55
CA PHE A 77 6.54 -5.70 14.37
C PHE A 77 7.92 -5.28 13.86
N ILE A 78 8.20 -5.59 12.60
CA ILE A 78 9.45 -5.26 11.90
C ILE A 78 9.15 -4.22 10.82
N ALA A 79 9.55 -2.98 11.06
CA ALA A 79 9.50 -1.91 10.08
C ALA A 79 10.73 -1.99 9.16
N VAL A 80 10.53 -1.94 7.84
CA VAL A 80 11.62 -2.09 6.87
C VAL A 80 11.81 -0.80 6.09
N LYS A 81 13.02 -0.24 6.11
CA LYS A 81 13.45 0.85 5.23
C LYS A 81 14.10 0.25 4.00
N LEU A 82 13.64 0.65 2.82
CA LEU A 82 14.05 0.08 1.53
C LEU A 82 14.55 1.16 0.55
N PRO A 83 15.64 1.89 0.90
CA PRO A 83 16.15 2.96 0.06
C PRO A 83 16.71 2.42 -1.26
N TYR A 84 16.48 3.16 -2.34
CA TYR A 84 17.21 3.01 -3.60
C TYR A 84 18.38 4.02 -3.62
N GLY A 85 19.49 3.65 -3.02
CA GLY A 85 20.62 4.57 -2.81
C GLY A 85 20.32 5.60 -1.70
N VAL A 86 20.58 6.89 -2.00
CA VAL A 86 20.29 8.00 -1.08
C VAL A 86 18.86 8.47 -1.32
N GLN A 87 18.01 8.35 -0.31
CA GLN A 87 16.61 8.79 -0.38
C GLN A 87 16.48 10.29 -0.07
N LYS A 88 15.65 10.98 -0.86
CA LYS A 88 15.33 12.39 -0.63
C LYS A 88 14.31 12.59 0.50
N ASP A 89 13.50 11.58 0.76
CA ASP A 89 12.43 11.52 1.78
C ASP A 89 12.86 10.80 3.08
N ALA A 90 14.18 10.74 3.34
CA ALA A 90 14.71 10.08 4.54
C ALA A 90 14.17 10.68 5.84
N ASP A 91 13.98 11.99 5.89
CA ASP A 91 13.46 12.71 7.07
C ASP A 91 12.00 12.33 7.36
N GLU A 92 11.18 12.17 6.33
CA GLU A 92 9.79 11.73 6.44
C GLU A 92 9.70 10.28 6.95
N VAL A 93 10.58 9.40 6.45
CA VAL A 93 10.67 8.02 6.95
C VAL A 93 11.02 7.99 8.43
N GLU A 94 12.01 8.78 8.86
CA GLU A 94 12.40 8.87 10.27
C GLU A 94 11.26 9.48 11.14
N GLN A 95 10.52 10.45 10.62
CA GLN A 95 9.37 11.04 11.31
C GLN A 95 8.24 10.00 11.46
N ALA A 96 7.95 9.23 10.41
CA ALA A 96 6.98 8.15 10.45
C ALA A 96 7.38 7.08 11.49
N LEU A 97 8.64 6.65 11.50
CA LEU A 97 9.14 5.67 12.45
C LEU A 97 9.07 6.15 13.91
N ARG A 98 9.36 7.44 14.16
CA ARG A 98 9.17 8.03 15.50
C ARG A 98 7.72 8.03 15.96
N PHE A 99 6.77 8.23 15.05
CA PHE A 99 5.34 8.17 15.36
C PHE A 99 4.85 6.73 15.54
N ILE A 100 5.31 5.81 14.71
CA ILE A 100 4.92 4.39 14.72
C ILE A 100 5.47 3.69 15.96
N GLU A 101 6.75 3.92 16.31
CA GLU A 101 7.51 3.27 17.38
C GLU A 101 7.57 1.74 17.22
N PRO A 102 8.08 1.23 16.06
CA PRO A 102 8.13 -0.20 15.79
C PRO A 102 9.11 -0.92 16.73
N ASP A 103 8.90 -2.23 16.95
CA ASP A 103 9.76 -3.04 17.78
C ASP A 103 11.17 -3.21 17.19
N GLU A 104 11.24 -3.40 15.89
CA GLU A 104 12.50 -3.59 15.16
C GLU A 104 12.50 -2.76 13.87
N ILE A 105 13.64 -2.18 13.53
CA ILE A 105 13.85 -1.46 12.28
C ILE A 105 14.97 -2.16 11.51
N VAL A 106 14.65 -2.59 10.28
CA VAL A 106 15.62 -3.20 9.36
C VAL A 106 15.81 -2.27 8.16
N THR A 107 17.06 -2.05 7.76
CA THR A 107 17.35 -1.23 6.55
C THR A 107 18.07 -2.09 5.51
N VAL A 108 17.49 -2.15 4.30
CA VAL A 108 18.11 -2.84 3.17
C VAL A 108 18.15 -1.91 1.96
N ASN A 109 19.34 -1.54 1.52
CA ASN A 109 19.52 -0.75 0.29
C ASN A 109 19.27 -1.65 -0.93
N ILE A 110 18.19 -1.38 -1.66
CA ILE A 110 17.80 -2.19 -2.82
C ILE A 110 18.57 -1.83 -4.11
N LYS A 111 19.30 -0.72 -4.12
CA LYS A 111 19.96 -0.21 -5.35
C LYS A 111 20.88 -1.23 -6.01
N PRO A 112 21.80 -1.91 -5.30
CA PRO A 112 22.71 -2.85 -5.95
C PRO A 112 21.98 -3.99 -6.68
N ALA A 113 20.90 -4.52 -6.08
CA ALA A 113 20.13 -5.62 -6.66
C ALA A 113 19.32 -5.16 -7.89
N VAL A 114 18.69 -4.00 -7.80
CA VAL A 114 17.94 -3.43 -8.94
C VAL A 114 18.88 -3.09 -10.09
N ASP A 115 20.00 -2.44 -9.83
CA ASP A 115 20.95 -2.06 -10.88
C ASP A 115 21.53 -3.29 -11.58
N GLN A 116 21.83 -4.35 -10.83
CA GLN A 116 22.29 -5.61 -11.43
C GLN A 116 21.20 -6.28 -12.28
N SER A 117 19.95 -6.27 -11.83
CA SER A 117 18.82 -6.78 -12.62
C SER A 117 18.67 -6.02 -13.94
N VAL A 118 18.71 -4.70 -13.88
CA VAL A 118 18.61 -3.84 -15.08
C VAL A 118 19.76 -4.11 -16.06
N GLU A 119 21.00 -4.24 -15.57
CA GLU A 119 22.15 -4.52 -16.45
C GLU A 119 22.06 -5.91 -17.08
N SER A 120 21.66 -6.93 -16.31
CA SER A 120 21.48 -8.28 -16.86
C SER A 120 20.42 -8.35 -17.96
N LEU A 121 19.33 -7.59 -17.82
CA LEU A 121 18.30 -7.45 -18.86
C LEU A 121 18.85 -6.74 -20.10
N LYS A 122 19.64 -5.70 -19.91
CA LYS A 122 20.28 -4.94 -21.00
C LYS A 122 21.28 -5.82 -21.78
N GLU A 123 22.08 -6.63 -21.10
CA GLU A 123 22.98 -7.62 -21.72
C GLU A 123 22.18 -8.65 -22.55
N ALA A 124 20.98 -8.98 -22.14
CA ALA A 124 20.05 -9.82 -22.90
C ALA A 124 19.29 -9.09 -24.02
N GLY A 125 19.62 -7.81 -24.29
CA GLY A 125 18.97 -6.99 -25.30
C GLY A 125 17.65 -6.35 -24.88
N ILE A 126 17.30 -6.38 -23.58
CA ILE A 126 16.08 -5.81 -23.05
C ILE A 126 16.40 -4.49 -22.32
N VAL A 127 16.10 -3.36 -22.95
CA VAL A 127 16.31 -2.03 -22.36
C VAL A 127 15.02 -1.56 -21.69
N LEU A 128 15.05 -1.40 -20.39
CA LEU A 128 13.91 -0.93 -19.62
C LEU A 128 13.75 0.60 -19.75
N THR A 129 12.51 1.05 -19.86
CA THR A 129 12.17 2.48 -19.65
C THR A 129 12.26 2.81 -18.16
N ASP A 130 12.29 4.09 -17.82
CA ASP A 130 12.32 4.55 -16.42
C ASP A 130 11.12 4.03 -15.62
N PHE A 131 9.91 4.09 -16.19
CA PHE A 131 8.71 3.48 -15.62
C PHE A 131 8.88 1.97 -15.35
N GLN A 132 9.46 1.22 -16.27
CA GLN A 132 9.71 -0.22 -16.09
C GLN A 132 10.76 -0.48 -15.02
N LYS A 133 11.80 0.36 -14.93
CA LYS A 133 12.77 0.33 -13.83
C LYS A 133 12.12 0.62 -12.49
N GLY A 134 11.15 1.54 -12.44
CA GLY A 134 10.31 1.77 -11.26
C GLY A 134 9.61 0.50 -10.78
N ASN A 135 9.06 -0.30 -11.69
CA ASN A 135 8.47 -1.59 -11.35
C ASN A 135 9.50 -2.61 -10.82
N GLU A 136 10.74 -2.59 -11.31
CA GLU A 136 11.84 -3.41 -10.74
C GLU A 136 12.15 -3.00 -9.30
N LYS A 137 12.20 -1.69 -9.00
CA LYS A 137 12.38 -1.19 -7.63
C LYS A 137 11.25 -1.67 -6.71
N ALA A 138 9.98 -1.60 -7.16
CA ALA A 138 8.84 -2.07 -6.37
C ALA A 138 8.90 -3.58 -6.10
N ARG A 139 9.27 -4.39 -7.10
CA ARG A 139 9.43 -5.85 -6.96
C ARG A 139 10.60 -6.22 -6.06
N GLU A 140 11.71 -5.48 -6.12
CA GLU A 140 12.83 -5.72 -5.22
C GLU A 140 12.45 -5.41 -3.76
N ARG A 141 11.72 -4.33 -3.51
CA ARG A 141 11.16 -4.01 -2.19
C ARG A 141 10.27 -5.13 -1.66
N MET A 142 9.36 -5.63 -2.48
CA MET A 142 8.51 -6.78 -2.14
C MET A 142 9.34 -8.01 -1.80
N LYS A 143 10.27 -8.41 -2.66
CA LYS A 143 11.15 -9.57 -2.47
C LYS A 143 11.89 -9.50 -1.12
N VAL A 144 12.44 -8.35 -0.78
CA VAL A 144 13.15 -8.15 0.49
C VAL A 144 12.21 -8.34 1.68
N GLN A 145 11.00 -7.75 1.65
CA GLN A 145 10.01 -7.90 2.72
C GLN A 145 9.62 -9.38 2.92
N PHE A 146 9.33 -10.13 1.86
CA PHE A 146 9.02 -11.56 1.95
C PHE A 146 10.21 -12.38 2.45
N SER A 147 11.45 -12.01 2.08
CA SER A 147 12.65 -12.67 2.59
C SER A 147 12.82 -12.47 4.10
N ILE A 148 12.58 -11.26 4.60
CA ILE A 148 12.59 -10.95 6.04
C ILE A 148 11.47 -11.71 6.74
N ALA A 149 10.24 -11.64 6.22
CA ALA A 149 9.09 -12.33 6.78
C ALA A 149 9.35 -13.85 6.90
N SER A 150 9.84 -14.48 5.84
CA SER A 150 10.19 -15.91 5.86
C SER A 150 11.26 -16.24 6.92
N ASN A 151 12.30 -15.42 7.06
CA ASN A 151 13.35 -15.61 8.05
C ASN A 151 12.85 -15.46 9.49
N ARG A 152 11.85 -14.60 9.72
CA ARG A 152 11.31 -14.24 11.01
C ARG A 152 9.98 -14.93 11.35
N GLN A 153 9.61 -15.98 10.65
CA GLN A 153 8.34 -16.67 10.81
C GLN A 153 7.15 -15.69 10.76
N GLY A 154 7.17 -14.79 9.78
CA GLY A 154 6.23 -13.69 9.67
C GLY A 154 5.49 -13.65 8.35
N ILE A 155 4.69 -12.59 8.23
CA ILE A 155 3.95 -12.25 7.02
C ILE A 155 4.22 -10.79 6.62
N VAL A 156 3.96 -10.48 5.35
CA VAL A 156 4.07 -9.14 4.80
C VAL A 156 2.71 -8.43 4.90
N VAL A 157 2.72 -7.26 5.51
CA VAL A 157 1.55 -6.38 5.62
C VAL A 157 1.61 -5.33 4.51
N GLY A 158 0.50 -5.14 3.80
CA GLY A 158 0.40 -4.17 2.71
C GLY A 158 -0.30 -2.89 3.09
N THR A 159 -0.12 -1.90 2.23
CA THR A 159 -0.67 -0.55 2.38
C THR A 159 -1.72 -0.21 1.33
N ASP A 160 -2.10 -1.18 0.47
CA ASP A 160 -3.09 -0.96 -0.58
C ASP A 160 -4.46 -0.61 0.03
N HIS A 161 -5.02 0.48 -0.43
CA HIS A 161 -6.34 0.95 -0.06
C HIS A 161 -7.24 1.09 -1.29
N SER A 162 -8.54 1.22 -1.09
CA SER A 162 -9.50 1.15 -2.19
C SER A 162 -9.34 2.24 -3.25
N ALA A 163 -8.83 3.42 -2.90
CA ALA A 163 -8.57 4.47 -3.89
C ALA A 163 -7.36 4.15 -4.81
N GLU A 164 -6.37 3.41 -4.33
CA GLU A 164 -5.29 2.87 -5.18
C GLU A 164 -5.74 1.62 -5.93
N ASN A 165 -6.51 0.76 -5.28
CA ASN A 165 -6.99 -0.49 -5.87
C ASN A 165 -7.89 -0.26 -7.08
N ILE A 166 -8.84 0.69 -7.01
CA ILE A 166 -9.73 1.03 -8.12
C ILE A 166 -8.96 1.51 -9.35
N THR A 167 -7.91 2.29 -9.14
CA THR A 167 -7.07 2.81 -10.23
C THR A 167 -6.00 1.84 -10.69
N GLY A 168 -5.69 0.82 -9.88
CA GLY A 168 -4.55 -0.07 -10.08
C GLY A 168 -3.21 0.66 -9.98
N PHE A 169 -3.14 1.69 -9.14
CA PHE A 169 -1.95 2.52 -8.94
C PHE A 169 -0.93 1.85 -8.02
N TYR A 170 -0.51 0.67 -8.40
CA TYR A 170 0.51 -0.14 -7.75
C TYR A 170 1.15 -1.08 -8.77
N THR A 171 2.30 -1.63 -8.44
CA THR A 171 2.99 -2.63 -9.26
C THR A 171 2.47 -4.02 -8.93
N LYS A 172 1.87 -4.69 -9.94
CA LYS A 172 1.48 -6.10 -9.79
C LYS A 172 2.71 -6.96 -9.45
N TYR A 173 2.62 -7.72 -8.37
CA TYR A 173 3.73 -8.50 -7.82
C TYR A 173 4.93 -7.62 -7.39
N GLY A 174 4.64 -6.38 -7.00
CA GLY A 174 5.53 -5.48 -6.30
C GLY A 174 4.88 -5.10 -4.98
N ASP A 175 4.63 -3.82 -4.76
CA ASP A 175 3.91 -3.30 -3.59
C ASP A 175 2.48 -3.86 -3.42
N GLY A 176 1.85 -4.28 -4.52
CA GLY A 176 0.55 -4.99 -4.47
C GLY A 176 0.62 -6.46 -4.05
N ALA A 177 1.81 -7.05 -3.82
CA ALA A 177 1.95 -8.42 -3.36
C ALA A 177 2.21 -8.44 -1.85
N VAL A 178 1.20 -8.86 -1.09
CA VAL A 178 1.21 -8.87 0.38
C VAL A 178 0.37 -10.03 0.89
N ASP A 179 0.52 -10.39 2.17
CA ASP A 179 -0.31 -11.45 2.78
C ASP A 179 -1.63 -10.88 3.31
N ILE A 180 -1.60 -9.66 3.87
CA ILE A 180 -2.80 -8.94 4.34
C ILE A 180 -2.73 -7.47 3.95
N ALA A 181 -3.88 -6.87 3.65
CA ALA A 181 -4.06 -5.45 3.36
C ALA A 181 -5.08 -4.82 4.33
N PRO A 182 -4.64 -4.41 5.54
CA PRO A 182 -5.57 -4.01 6.60
C PRO A 182 -6.44 -2.81 6.26
N ILE A 183 -5.92 -1.85 5.48
CA ILE A 183 -6.62 -0.62 5.13
C ILE A 183 -7.38 -0.69 3.79
N PHE A 184 -7.50 -1.90 3.19
CA PHE A 184 -8.45 -2.11 2.10
C PHE A 184 -9.87 -1.80 2.62
N GLY A 185 -10.64 -1.05 1.85
CA GLY A 185 -11.94 -0.53 2.28
C GLY A 185 -11.90 0.93 2.74
N LEU A 186 -10.70 1.51 2.91
CA LEU A 186 -10.56 2.95 3.12
C LEU A 186 -10.30 3.69 1.79
N ASN A 187 -10.69 4.96 1.75
CA ASN A 187 -10.23 5.91 0.75
C ASN A 187 -9.12 6.81 1.33
N LYS A 188 -8.53 7.67 0.50
CA LYS A 188 -7.39 8.53 0.89
C LYS A 188 -7.75 9.50 2.00
N ARG A 189 -8.95 10.11 1.93
CA ARG A 189 -9.50 11.02 2.94
C ARG A 189 -9.70 10.32 4.28
N GLN A 190 -10.20 9.11 4.28
CA GLN A 190 -10.41 8.33 5.50
C GLN A 190 -9.08 7.94 6.15
N GLY A 191 -8.08 7.52 5.39
CA GLY A 191 -6.73 7.29 5.91
C GLY A 191 -6.14 8.52 6.60
N ARG A 192 -6.31 9.71 5.98
CA ARG A 192 -5.92 11.00 6.58
C ARG A 192 -6.68 11.29 7.87
N GLN A 193 -7.99 11.04 7.89
CA GLN A 193 -8.84 11.21 9.07
C GLN A 193 -8.37 10.34 10.24
N LEU A 194 -8.00 9.09 9.98
CA LEU A 194 -7.50 8.17 11.00
C LEU A 194 -6.14 8.59 11.55
N LEU A 195 -5.21 9.02 10.71
CA LEU A 195 -3.91 9.53 11.15
C LEU A 195 -4.06 10.79 12.03
N ALA A 196 -4.92 11.72 11.64
CA ALA A 196 -5.22 12.90 12.44
C ALA A 196 -5.80 12.51 13.81
N TYR A 197 -6.71 11.54 13.86
CA TYR A 197 -7.29 11.02 15.11
C TYR A 197 -6.25 10.35 16.01
N LEU A 198 -5.28 9.62 15.42
CA LEU A 198 -4.17 8.99 16.13
C LEU A 198 -3.11 9.99 16.60
N GLY A 199 -3.24 11.27 16.30
CA GLY A 199 -2.30 12.33 16.69
C GLY A 199 -1.00 12.34 15.87
N ALA A 200 -1.03 11.83 14.64
CA ALA A 200 0.13 11.89 13.76
C ALA A 200 0.53 13.34 13.45
N PRO A 201 1.83 13.65 13.28
CA PRO A 201 2.27 14.93 12.73
C PRO A 201 1.60 15.20 11.37
N LYS A 202 1.17 16.43 11.15
CA LYS A 202 0.43 16.83 9.94
C LYS A 202 1.20 16.60 8.65
N GLU A 203 2.49 16.77 8.69
CA GLU A 203 3.42 16.60 7.59
C GLU A 203 3.33 15.17 7.00
N LEU A 204 2.99 14.15 7.81
CA LEU A 204 2.87 12.76 7.38
C LEU A 204 1.57 12.45 6.61
N TYR A 205 0.54 13.31 6.68
CA TYR A 205 -0.73 13.05 6.02
C TYR A 205 -1.31 14.24 5.21
N GLU A 206 -0.70 15.42 5.29
CA GLU A 206 -1.07 16.57 4.46
C GLU A 206 -0.16 16.73 3.22
N LYS A 207 0.96 15.99 3.15
CA LYS A 207 1.85 15.97 1.98
C LYS A 207 1.10 15.44 0.75
N THR A 208 1.34 16.07 -0.39
CA THR A 208 0.87 15.55 -1.68
C THR A 208 1.42 14.15 -1.91
N PRO A 209 0.58 13.14 -2.18
CA PRO A 209 1.03 11.80 -2.48
C PRO A 209 1.91 11.78 -3.73
N THR A 210 3.08 11.15 -3.63
CA THR A 210 4.04 11.03 -4.73
C THR A 210 4.61 9.62 -4.76
N ALA A 211 4.74 9.06 -5.96
CA ALA A 211 5.46 7.81 -6.18
C ALA A 211 6.91 8.11 -6.53
N ASP A 212 7.87 7.74 -5.65
CA ASP A 212 9.31 7.87 -5.91
C ASP A 212 9.84 6.60 -6.61
N LEU A 213 9.32 6.32 -7.81
CA LEU A 213 9.72 5.16 -8.60
C LEU A 213 10.55 5.54 -9.83
N GLU A 214 10.23 6.65 -10.51
CA GLU A 214 10.89 7.10 -11.73
C GLU A 214 12.06 8.02 -11.41
N ASP A 215 13.22 7.76 -12.02
CA ASP A 215 14.43 8.57 -11.83
C ASP A 215 14.36 9.91 -12.59
N ASP A 216 13.71 9.90 -13.78
CA ASP A 216 13.57 11.08 -14.66
C ASP A 216 12.48 12.06 -14.16
N LYS A 217 11.54 11.58 -13.34
CA LYS A 217 10.43 12.35 -12.76
C LYS A 217 10.29 12.08 -11.27
N PRO A 218 11.30 12.42 -10.46
CA PRO A 218 11.26 12.16 -9.04
C PRO A 218 10.13 12.94 -8.38
N GLN A 219 9.36 12.27 -7.51
CA GLN A 219 8.25 12.85 -6.76
C GLN A 219 7.12 13.41 -7.66
N LEU A 220 6.85 12.77 -8.81
CA LEU A 220 5.67 13.11 -9.60
C LEU A 220 4.43 12.89 -8.75
N PRO A 221 3.53 13.89 -8.63
CA PRO A 221 2.26 13.71 -7.95
C PRO A 221 1.44 12.57 -8.55
N ASP A 222 0.88 11.71 -7.70
CA ASP A 222 0.07 10.58 -8.14
C ASP A 222 -1.10 11.03 -9.03
N GLU A 223 -1.72 12.16 -8.70
CA GLU A 223 -2.86 12.73 -9.42
C GLU A 223 -2.51 13.14 -10.86
N ASP A 224 -1.27 13.61 -11.09
CA ASP A 224 -0.78 13.93 -12.44
C ASP A 224 -0.62 12.65 -13.28
N ALA A 225 -0.14 11.57 -12.66
CA ALA A 225 0.00 10.27 -13.33
C ALA A 225 -1.35 9.60 -13.60
N LEU A 226 -2.33 9.80 -12.71
CA LEU A 226 -3.68 9.24 -12.80
C LEU A 226 -4.59 10.05 -13.73
N GLY A 227 -4.34 11.35 -13.90
CA GLY A 227 -5.23 12.26 -14.61
C GLY A 227 -6.58 12.47 -13.93
N VAL A 228 -6.66 12.17 -12.63
CA VAL A 228 -7.83 12.37 -11.78
C VAL A 228 -7.38 12.55 -10.33
N THR A 229 -8.07 13.42 -9.59
CA THR A 229 -7.71 13.73 -8.20
C THR A 229 -8.17 12.65 -7.22
N TYR A 230 -7.46 12.48 -6.11
CA TYR A 230 -7.94 11.63 -5.00
C TYR A 230 -9.27 12.10 -4.43
N GLU A 231 -9.55 13.41 -4.45
CA GLU A 231 -10.85 13.94 -4.04
C GLU A 231 -11.99 13.39 -4.91
N ALA A 232 -11.80 13.35 -6.23
CA ALA A 232 -12.78 12.79 -7.15
C ALA A 232 -12.92 11.27 -6.96
N ILE A 233 -11.81 10.54 -6.79
CA ILE A 233 -11.82 9.11 -6.51
C ILE A 233 -12.57 8.81 -5.21
N ASP A 234 -12.28 9.54 -4.14
CA ASP A 234 -12.93 9.38 -2.84
C ASP A 234 -14.44 9.68 -2.93
N ASN A 235 -14.82 10.76 -3.63
CA ASN A 235 -16.23 11.08 -3.86
C ASN A 235 -16.93 9.98 -4.65
N TYR A 236 -16.30 9.45 -5.68
CA TYR A 236 -16.85 8.35 -6.48
C TYR A 236 -17.07 7.09 -5.62
N LEU A 237 -16.09 6.72 -4.79
CA LEU A 237 -16.16 5.56 -3.91
C LEU A 237 -17.19 5.71 -2.78
N GLU A 238 -17.41 6.93 -2.29
CA GLU A 238 -18.44 7.25 -1.31
C GLU A 238 -19.87 7.34 -1.93
N GLY A 239 -19.97 7.19 -3.26
CA GLY A 239 -21.23 7.31 -3.99
C GLY A 239 -21.71 8.76 -4.14
N LYS A 240 -20.81 9.72 -4.01
CA LYS A 240 -21.07 11.16 -4.26
C LYS A 240 -20.97 11.47 -5.76
N PRO A 241 -21.60 12.58 -6.22
CA PRO A 241 -21.44 13.04 -7.59
C PRO A 241 -19.98 13.40 -7.92
N VAL A 242 -19.57 13.03 -9.13
CA VAL A 242 -18.33 13.47 -9.79
C VAL A 242 -18.68 13.93 -11.20
N THR A 243 -17.77 14.65 -11.87
CA THR A 243 -18.01 15.05 -13.26
C THR A 243 -18.01 13.84 -14.20
N PRO A 244 -18.64 13.92 -15.39
CA PRO A 244 -18.59 12.83 -16.37
C PRO A 244 -17.18 12.46 -16.80
N GLU A 245 -16.27 13.44 -16.86
CA GLU A 245 -14.86 13.27 -17.22
C GLU A 245 -14.13 12.48 -16.13
N GLU A 246 -14.30 12.84 -14.86
CA GLU A 246 -13.73 12.13 -13.70
C GLU A 246 -14.27 10.70 -13.61
N GLN A 247 -15.59 10.54 -13.75
CA GLN A 247 -16.20 9.20 -13.76
C GLN A 247 -15.59 8.33 -14.85
N LYS A 248 -15.46 8.84 -16.06
CA LYS A 248 -14.87 8.12 -17.19
C LYS A 248 -13.42 7.76 -16.95
N ALA A 249 -12.62 8.66 -16.37
CA ALA A 249 -11.22 8.40 -16.03
C ALA A 249 -11.12 7.26 -15.01
N ILE A 250 -11.89 7.32 -13.92
CA ILE A 250 -11.90 6.30 -12.86
C ILE A 250 -12.33 4.93 -13.41
N GLU A 251 -13.44 4.89 -14.14
CA GLU A 251 -13.98 3.65 -14.72
C GLU A 251 -13.01 3.04 -15.76
N ASN A 252 -12.32 3.85 -16.55
CA ASN A 252 -11.28 3.39 -17.47
C ASN A 252 -10.09 2.76 -16.73
N HIS A 253 -9.62 3.38 -15.64
CA HIS A 253 -8.58 2.79 -14.81
C HIS A 253 -9.02 1.44 -14.23
N TYR A 254 -10.23 1.39 -13.68
CA TYR A 254 -10.80 0.16 -13.13
C TYR A 254 -10.82 -0.98 -14.14
N ILE A 255 -11.33 -0.73 -15.35
CA ILE A 255 -11.43 -1.73 -16.43
C ILE A 255 -10.02 -2.15 -16.90
N ARG A 256 -9.18 -1.18 -17.24
CA ARG A 256 -7.83 -1.42 -17.79
C ARG A 256 -6.96 -2.21 -16.84
N ASN A 257 -7.04 -1.95 -15.55
CA ASN A 257 -6.20 -2.54 -14.51
C ASN A 257 -6.87 -3.73 -13.79
N ALA A 258 -7.97 -4.28 -14.31
CA ALA A 258 -8.67 -5.43 -13.72
C ALA A 258 -7.72 -6.60 -13.43
N HIS A 259 -6.77 -6.88 -14.35
CA HIS A 259 -5.78 -7.95 -14.19
C HIS A 259 -4.86 -7.79 -12.96
N LYS A 260 -4.74 -6.58 -12.39
CA LYS A 260 -3.93 -6.35 -11.20
C LYS A 260 -4.64 -6.80 -9.91
N ARG A 261 -5.97 -6.77 -9.90
CA ARG A 261 -6.80 -7.18 -8.76
C ARG A 261 -6.97 -8.71 -8.66
N GLU A 262 -6.59 -9.41 -9.71
CA GLU A 262 -6.65 -10.87 -9.77
C GLU A 262 -5.26 -11.48 -9.58
N LEU A 263 -5.16 -12.60 -8.86
CA LEU A 263 -3.90 -13.33 -8.73
C LEU A 263 -3.42 -13.82 -10.08
N ALA A 264 -4.05 -14.85 -10.59
CA ALA A 264 -3.81 -15.39 -11.92
C ALA A 264 -5.13 -15.87 -12.52
N TYR A 265 -5.39 -15.50 -13.76
CA TYR A 265 -6.50 -16.09 -14.47
C TYR A 265 -6.19 -17.53 -14.85
N THR A 266 -7.16 -18.40 -14.63
CA THR A 266 -7.14 -19.79 -15.09
C THR A 266 -8.22 -19.99 -16.14
N ARG A 267 -8.21 -21.11 -16.85
CA ARG A 267 -9.29 -21.48 -17.77
C ARG A 267 -10.68 -21.57 -17.11
N TYR A 268 -10.72 -21.61 -15.78
CA TYR A 268 -11.96 -21.70 -15.00
C TYR A 268 -12.42 -20.36 -14.43
N THR A 269 -11.47 -19.40 -14.22
CA THR A 269 -11.74 -18.08 -13.63
C THR A 269 -11.75 -16.97 -14.68
N TRP A 270 -11.25 -17.21 -15.90
CA TRP A 270 -11.36 -16.24 -16.99
C TRP A 270 -12.83 -16.01 -17.35
N PRO A 271 -13.30 -14.75 -17.39
CA PRO A 271 -14.69 -14.48 -17.77
C PRO A 271 -14.96 -15.05 -19.17
N LYS A 272 -15.88 -15.97 -19.28
CA LYS A 272 -16.41 -16.37 -20.58
C LYS A 272 -17.25 -15.22 -21.06
N SER A 273 -16.85 -14.58 -22.18
CA SER A 273 -17.60 -13.57 -22.90
C SER A 273 -19.01 -14.02 -23.24
#